data_73edd41ebde5dcbad6be075d0c50c7c6
#
_entry.id   73edd41ebde5dcbad6be075d0c50c7c6
#
_cell.length_a   1.000
_cell.length_b   1.000
_cell.length_c   1.000
_cell.angle_alpha   90.00
_cell.angle_beta   90.00
_cell.angle_gamma   90.00
#
_symmetry.space_group_name_H-M   'P 1'
#
loop_
_entity.id
_entity.type
_entity.pdbx_description
1 polymer ?
#
loop_
_entity_poly.entity_id
_entity_poly.type
_entity_poly.pdbx_seq_one_letter_code
_entity_poly.pdbx_strand_id
1 'polypeptide(L)'
;MRYLLLTAALAMNMQTMVAQSSYQVKNSVTLRNEDCDLTKMSVILPVPVSNIYQDVVGLKESSGMVLDLDASNRYLRDIKTDGQPSSGESYTLSEEFSVTLYPVYIDMAQFTTLYPYDTESAIYKRYTADKGGYIDTSNPTIRSVSDRLWSESGGEILDYARLCYEYVAANFKYLYTDTGISPIATILSDGGGDCGNLASIFVNLMRAKKIPAKHIVTVRPDGSHHVWADFYLERCGWIPVDVNARLVDPRGNYFGYCRGDGIIMSEDICHEAEFLPGEKFEGVILQTFWYWYWYRNASGTVEAEHALRGRQTDRVSIPVIGETRYDGASLSWNLFPGATGYRAKVYEKATGRLVDAIDMSADASSMPLDGLDPETEYGIVFTPLRMVGNIETSMGTYDLALKTAAIPTANEEIEAGELRVWAAGGRLFIRTPEAERAYIVTFDGRVYKTLSLPAGEYSERMPQGSYIIHIGKQSYKLNF
;
A
#
# COMPACT_ATOMS: atom_id res chain seq x y z
N MET A 1 -28.42 -27.97 -24.97
CA MET A 1 -27.72 -26.66 -24.93
C MET A 1 -28.36 -25.81 -23.85
N ARG A 2 -27.85 -25.89 -22.63
CA ARG A 2 -28.32 -25.08 -21.48
C ARG A 2 -27.17 -24.18 -21.10
N TYR A 3 -27.34 -22.87 -21.27
CA TYR A 3 -26.40 -21.86 -20.78
C TYR A 3 -26.52 -21.80 -19.26
N LEU A 4 -25.50 -22.26 -18.55
CA LEU A 4 -25.26 -21.91 -17.15
C LEU A 4 -24.72 -20.48 -17.10
N LEU A 5 -25.54 -19.56 -16.62
CA LEU A 5 -25.11 -18.26 -16.14
C LEU A 5 -24.37 -18.51 -14.82
N LEU A 6 -23.03 -18.48 -14.86
CA LEU A 6 -22.21 -18.35 -13.66
C LEU A 6 -22.32 -16.88 -13.20
N THR A 7 -23.13 -16.64 -12.19
CA THR A 7 -23.02 -15.44 -11.35
C THR A 7 -21.74 -15.60 -10.52
N ALA A 8 -20.65 -14.99 -10.98
CA ALA A 8 -19.46 -14.80 -10.17
C ALA A 8 -19.82 -13.81 -9.05
N ALA A 9 -20.18 -14.34 -7.89
CA ALA A 9 -20.14 -13.57 -6.65
C ALA A 9 -18.67 -13.19 -6.43
N LEU A 10 -18.33 -11.93 -6.62
CA LEU A 10 -17.07 -11.36 -6.16
C LEU A 10 -17.09 -11.45 -4.62
N ALA A 11 -16.60 -12.55 -4.08
CA ALA A 11 -16.15 -12.58 -2.70
C ALA A 11 -14.89 -11.68 -2.65
N MET A 12 -15.09 -10.41 -2.35
CA MET A 12 -13.96 -9.55 -1.92
C MET A 12 -13.38 -10.22 -0.69
N ASN A 13 -12.20 -10.83 -0.86
CA ASN A 13 -11.38 -11.26 0.28
C ASN A 13 -11.02 -9.99 1.06
N MET A 14 -11.74 -9.75 2.15
CA MET A 14 -11.42 -8.70 3.11
C MET A 14 -10.09 -9.08 3.81
N GLN A 15 -8.98 -8.74 3.19
CA GLN A 15 -7.74 -8.58 3.94
C GLN A 15 -7.95 -7.33 4.81
N THR A 16 -7.83 -7.47 6.12
CA THR A 16 -7.72 -6.32 7.02
C THR A 16 -6.51 -5.50 6.58
N MET A 17 -6.76 -4.47 5.79
CA MET A 17 -5.70 -3.64 5.24
C MET A 17 -5.12 -2.81 6.38
N VAL A 18 -3.79 -2.91 6.53
CA VAL A 18 -3.06 -2.08 7.48
C VAL A 18 -3.11 -0.65 6.95
N ALA A 19 -3.55 0.29 7.79
CA ALA A 19 -3.49 1.70 7.45
C ALA A 19 -2.03 2.16 7.44
N GLN A 20 -1.75 3.20 6.64
CA GLN A 20 -0.50 3.96 6.73
C GLN A 20 -0.18 4.28 8.20
N SER A 21 1.09 4.20 8.55
CA SER A 21 1.56 4.43 9.92
C SER A 21 2.86 5.23 9.94
N SER A 22 2.97 6.18 10.86
CA SER A 22 4.18 6.98 11.07
C SER A 22 4.83 6.64 12.40
N TYR A 23 6.16 6.60 12.40
CA TYR A 23 6.96 6.24 13.56
C TYR A 23 8.13 7.20 13.75
N GLN A 24 8.44 7.46 15.02
CA GLN A 24 9.75 7.94 15.44
C GLN A 24 10.57 6.71 15.79
N VAL A 25 11.70 6.51 15.11
CA VAL A 25 12.51 5.29 15.21
C VAL A 25 13.87 5.63 15.81
N LYS A 26 14.32 4.75 16.70
CA LYS A 26 15.71 4.65 17.12
C LYS A 26 16.25 3.29 16.73
N ASN A 27 17.31 3.28 15.93
CA ASN A 27 18.05 2.10 15.51
C ASN A 27 19.46 2.15 16.10
N SER A 28 19.91 1.09 16.75
CA SER A 28 21.21 1.08 17.44
C SER A 28 21.84 -0.29 17.48
N VAL A 29 23.16 -0.31 17.51
CA VAL A 29 23.96 -1.49 17.84
C VAL A 29 24.87 -1.15 18.99
N THR A 30 24.92 -2.01 20.01
CA THR A 30 25.86 -1.92 21.13
C THR A 30 26.86 -3.04 21.02
N LEU A 31 28.13 -2.69 20.97
CA LEU A 31 29.25 -3.63 21.01
C LEU A 31 29.86 -3.60 22.39
N ARG A 32 29.97 -4.76 23.05
CA ARG A 32 30.57 -4.95 24.35
C ARG A 32 31.88 -5.71 24.20
N ASN A 33 32.95 -5.11 24.63
CA ASN A 33 34.25 -5.74 24.62
C ASN A 33 34.40 -6.66 25.86
N GLU A 34 34.34 -7.97 25.66
CA GLU A 34 34.56 -9.00 26.67
C GLU A 34 36.02 -9.43 26.71
N ASP A 35 36.86 -8.58 27.28
CA ASP A 35 38.30 -8.87 27.51
C ASP A 35 39.17 -9.00 26.23
N CYS A 36 38.86 -8.23 25.20
CA CYS A 36 39.64 -8.18 23.96
C CYS A 36 40.61 -6.98 23.93
N ASP A 37 41.87 -7.19 23.57
CA ASP A 37 42.86 -6.11 23.37
C ASP A 37 42.67 -5.51 21.97
N LEU A 38 41.65 -4.66 21.83
CA LEU A 38 41.29 -4.03 20.57
C LEU A 38 42.35 -3.01 20.14
N THR A 39 42.59 -2.95 18.84
CA THR A 39 43.41 -1.88 18.20
C THR A 39 42.56 -0.97 17.34
N LYS A 40 41.57 -1.54 16.62
CA LYS A 40 40.61 -0.82 15.79
C LYS A 40 39.25 -1.54 15.85
N MET A 41 38.22 -0.80 15.54
CA MET A 41 36.88 -1.32 15.34
C MET A 41 36.14 -0.49 14.30
N SER A 42 35.36 -1.12 13.46
CA SER A 42 34.44 -0.46 12.54
C SER A 42 33.04 -1.06 12.68
N VAL A 43 32.05 -0.21 12.70
CA VAL A 43 30.63 -0.58 12.84
C VAL A 43 29.85 0.07 11.72
N ILE A 44 28.93 -0.68 11.12
CA ILE A 44 28.07 -0.24 10.05
C ILE A 44 26.61 -0.52 10.43
N LEU A 45 25.76 0.50 10.29
CA LEU A 45 24.28 0.39 10.33
C LEU A 45 23.70 0.73 8.95
N PRO A 46 22.66 0.02 8.45
CA PRO A 46 21.91 0.47 7.27
C PRO A 46 21.20 1.78 7.58
N VAL A 47 21.19 2.72 6.63
CA VAL A 47 20.45 3.97 6.71
C VAL A 47 19.25 3.89 5.77
N PRO A 48 18.01 3.85 6.27
CA PRO A 48 16.83 3.75 5.41
C PRO A 48 16.68 4.99 4.53
N VAL A 49 16.21 4.80 3.30
CA VAL A 49 15.96 5.85 2.31
C VAL A 49 14.49 5.88 1.91
N SER A 50 14.00 7.05 1.49
CA SER A 50 12.65 7.18 0.97
C SER A 50 12.51 6.45 -0.36
N ASN A 51 11.40 5.72 -0.52
CA ASN A 51 11.07 4.96 -1.73
C ASN A 51 9.55 4.80 -1.87
N ILE A 52 9.09 3.90 -2.74
CA ILE A 52 7.65 3.62 -2.94
C ILE A 52 6.93 3.14 -1.66
N TYR A 53 7.65 2.56 -0.70
CA TYR A 53 7.07 1.98 0.51
C TYR A 53 7.16 2.88 1.73
N GLN A 54 8.05 3.87 1.71
CA GLN A 54 8.31 4.70 2.88
C GLN A 54 8.84 6.09 2.55
N ASP A 55 8.51 7.07 3.40
CA ASP A 55 9.18 8.36 3.47
C ASP A 55 9.98 8.46 4.75
N VAL A 56 11.27 8.76 4.63
CA VAL A 56 12.21 8.88 5.76
C VAL A 56 12.71 10.32 5.85
N VAL A 57 12.61 10.92 7.03
CA VAL A 57 13.04 12.31 7.28
C VAL A 57 13.72 12.46 8.64
N GLY A 58 14.53 13.50 8.78
CA GLY A 58 15.07 13.91 10.06
C GLY A 58 16.13 12.97 10.63
N LEU A 59 16.94 12.32 9.78
CA LEU A 59 18.05 11.45 10.21
C LEU A 59 19.01 12.21 11.11
N LYS A 60 19.35 11.59 12.25
CA LYS A 60 20.33 12.06 13.24
C LYS A 60 21.17 10.87 13.69
N GLU A 61 22.48 10.98 13.56
CA GLU A 61 23.44 9.97 13.95
C GLU A 61 24.07 10.32 15.32
N SER A 62 24.41 9.31 16.11
CA SER A 62 25.14 9.53 17.37
C SER A 62 26.60 9.90 17.11
N SER A 63 27.19 9.32 16.08
CA SER A 63 28.57 9.54 15.61
C SER A 63 28.74 8.93 14.22
N GLY A 64 29.94 9.06 13.65
CA GLY A 64 30.25 8.42 12.38
C GLY A 64 29.93 9.25 11.14
N MET A 65 29.80 8.57 10.01
CA MET A 65 29.58 9.16 8.69
C MET A 65 28.58 8.32 7.89
N VAL A 66 27.60 8.98 7.28
CA VAL A 66 26.70 8.34 6.30
C VAL A 66 27.39 8.29 4.94
N LEU A 67 27.41 7.10 4.36
CA LEU A 67 28.03 6.79 3.07
C LEU A 67 27.03 6.12 2.14
N ASP A 68 27.20 6.34 0.85
CA ASP A 68 26.45 5.61 -0.17
C ASP A 68 27.06 4.21 -0.32
N LEU A 69 26.22 3.18 -0.19
CA LEU A 69 26.62 1.81 -0.50
C LEU A 69 26.49 1.58 -2.01
N ASP A 70 25.40 2.10 -2.57
CA ASP A 70 25.09 2.10 -4.00
C ASP A 70 23.98 3.12 -4.30
N ALA A 71 23.37 3.08 -5.50
CA ALA A 71 22.33 4.02 -5.91
C ALA A 71 21.03 3.97 -5.07
N SER A 72 20.78 2.87 -4.35
CA SER A 72 19.54 2.63 -3.59
C SER A 72 19.77 2.44 -2.09
N ASN A 73 21.02 2.28 -1.65
CA ASN A 73 21.36 1.93 -0.29
C ASN A 73 22.40 2.87 0.30
N ARG A 74 22.24 3.17 1.58
CA ARG A 74 23.16 3.97 2.39
C ARG A 74 23.48 3.27 3.69
N TYR A 75 24.58 3.62 4.30
CA TYR A 75 24.99 3.11 5.60
C TYR A 75 25.66 4.16 6.43
N LEU A 76 25.46 4.08 7.74
CA LEU A 76 26.19 4.84 8.75
C LEU A 76 27.39 3.99 9.17
N ARG A 77 28.60 4.58 9.09
CA ARG A 77 29.84 3.93 9.54
C ARG A 77 30.50 4.76 10.63
N ASP A 78 30.90 4.09 11.71
CA ASP A 78 31.83 4.69 12.68
C ASP A 78 33.05 3.80 12.89
N ILE A 79 34.21 4.45 13.07
CA ILE A 79 35.51 3.80 13.19
C ILE A 79 36.19 4.29 14.48
N LYS A 80 36.68 3.35 15.29
CA LYS A 80 37.52 3.60 16.43
C LYS A 80 38.91 3.03 16.16
N THR A 81 39.96 3.84 16.31
CA THR A 81 41.35 3.47 16.03
C THR A 81 42.25 3.58 17.24
N ASP A 82 41.67 3.89 18.40
CA ASP A 82 42.36 4.15 19.68
C ASP A 82 42.21 3.01 20.69
N GLY A 83 41.79 1.83 20.25
CA GLY A 83 41.60 0.67 21.12
C GLY A 83 40.27 0.70 21.91
N GLN A 84 39.36 1.61 21.58
CA GLN A 84 38.03 1.67 22.23
C GLN A 84 37.00 0.78 21.54
N PRO A 85 36.03 0.22 22.31
CA PRO A 85 35.89 0.23 23.77
C PRO A 85 36.95 -0.65 24.44
N SER A 86 37.44 -0.21 25.60
CA SER A 86 38.36 -0.99 26.41
C SER A 86 37.71 -2.25 26.97
N SER A 87 38.51 -3.20 27.47
CA SER A 87 37.99 -4.42 28.10
C SER A 87 36.95 -4.10 29.19
N GLY A 88 35.81 -4.75 29.14
CA GLY A 88 34.64 -4.54 30.02
C GLY A 88 33.76 -3.33 29.65
N GLU A 89 34.15 -2.51 28.68
CA GLU A 89 33.39 -1.34 28.25
C GLU A 89 32.50 -1.66 27.04
N SER A 90 31.54 -0.77 26.78
CA SER A 90 30.64 -0.87 25.64
C SER A 90 30.67 0.39 24.77
N TYR A 91 30.48 0.22 23.50
CA TYR A 91 30.30 1.27 22.52
C TYR A 91 28.95 1.13 21.82
N THR A 92 28.19 2.22 21.66
CA THR A 92 26.91 2.21 20.95
C THR A 92 26.93 3.17 19.77
N LEU A 93 26.65 2.65 18.58
CA LEU A 93 26.34 3.44 17.40
C LEU A 93 24.81 3.46 17.23
N SER A 94 24.24 4.63 16.99
CA SER A 94 22.80 4.77 16.80
C SER A 94 22.45 5.85 15.80
N GLU A 95 21.27 5.70 15.22
CA GLU A 95 20.57 6.67 14.39
C GLU A 95 19.13 6.85 14.85
N GLU A 96 18.58 8.04 14.67
CA GLU A 96 17.18 8.37 14.93
C GLU A 96 16.57 9.03 13.70
N PHE A 97 15.36 8.65 13.34
CA PHE A 97 14.65 9.19 12.18
C PHE A 97 13.13 9.07 12.35
N SER A 98 12.39 9.85 11.55
CA SER A 98 10.96 9.65 11.38
C SER A 98 10.70 8.90 10.09
N VAL A 99 9.80 7.93 10.12
CA VAL A 99 9.39 7.18 8.94
C VAL A 99 7.87 7.11 8.84
N THR A 100 7.35 7.33 7.63
CA THR A 100 5.97 7.02 7.28
C THR A 100 5.98 5.81 6.36
N LEU A 101 5.30 4.74 6.77
CA LEU A 101 5.18 3.49 6.03
C LEU A 101 3.87 3.47 5.25
N TYR A 102 3.94 3.09 3.98
CA TYR A 102 2.80 3.02 3.08
C TYR A 102 2.47 1.57 2.73
N PRO A 103 1.23 1.10 2.96
CA PRO A 103 0.76 -0.08 2.27
C PRO A 103 0.72 0.21 0.76
N VAL A 104 1.09 -0.78 -0.03
CA VAL A 104 1.10 -0.70 -1.50
C VAL A 104 0.25 -1.82 -2.04
N TYR A 105 -0.75 -1.49 -2.83
CA TYR A 105 -1.51 -2.44 -3.62
C TYR A 105 -1.54 -1.96 -5.07
N ILE A 106 -1.03 -2.79 -5.96
CA ILE A 106 -0.93 -2.51 -7.38
C ILE A 106 -1.92 -3.41 -8.11
N ASP A 107 -2.91 -2.81 -8.78
CA ASP A 107 -3.78 -3.55 -9.68
C ASP A 107 -3.02 -3.89 -10.97
N MET A 108 -2.77 -5.18 -11.22
CA MET A 108 -2.06 -5.63 -12.40
C MET A 108 -2.79 -5.30 -13.70
N ALA A 109 -4.11 -5.08 -13.67
CA ALA A 109 -4.90 -4.70 -14.83
C ALA A 109 -4.55 -3.31 -15.42
N GLN A 110 -3.85 -2.47 -14.64
CA GLN A 110 -3.36 -1.19 -15.15
C GLN A 110 -2.26 -1.33 -16.21
N PHE A 111 -1.55 -2.46 -16.25
CA PHE A 111 -0.47 -2.70 -17.19
C PHE A 111 -0.98 -3.30 -18.51
N THR A 112 -1.66 -2.48 -19.30
CA THR A 112 -2.20 -2.88 -20.61
C THR A 112 -1.14 -2.98 -21.70
N THR A 113 0.04 -2.39 -21.47
CA THR A 113 1.19 -2.42 -22.37
C THR A 113 2.47 -2.61 -21.57
N LEU A 114 3.23 -3.63 -21.91
CA LEU A 114 4.58 -3.84 -21.37
C LEU A 114 5.62 -3.38 -22.38
N TYR A 115 6.69 -2.80 -21.89
CA TYR A 115 7.78 -2.26 -22.70
C TYR A 115 9.00 -3.18 -22.63
N PRO A 116 9.76 -3.32 -23.73
CA PRO A 116 11.03 -4.03 -23.70
C PRO A 116 12.01 -3.30 -22.78
N TYR A 117 12.83 -4.07 -22.06
CA TYR A 117 13.83 -3.49 -21.16
C TYR A 117 14.92 -2.71 -21.92
N ASP A 118 15.30 -1.56 -21.37
CA ASP A 118 16.55 -0.90 -21.71
C ASP A 118 17.72 -1.68 -21.08
N THR A 119 18.35 -2.54 -21.87
CA THR A 119 19.44 -3.40 -21.42
C THR A 119 20.72 -2.63 -21.07
N GLU A 120 20.82 -1.35 -21.43
CA GLU A 120 21.93 -0.48 -21.08
C GLU A 120 21.70 0.25 -19.76
N SER A 121 20.47 0.25 -19.24
CA SER A 121 20.14 0.92 -17.97
C SER A 121 20.88 0.31 -16.78
N ALA A 122 21.15 1.13 -15.76
CA ALA A 122 21.76 0.68 -14.51
C ALA A 122 20.86 -0.30 -13.75
N ILE A 123 19.54 -0.12 -13.83
CA ILE A 123 18.54 -1.03 -13.23
C ILE A 123 18.67 -2.41 -13.85
N TYR A 124 18.63 -2.49 -15.19
CA TYR A 124 18.71 -3.78 -15.87
C TYR A 124 20.03 -4.50 -15.56
N LYS A 125 21.17 -3.83 -15.77
CA LYS A 125 22.50 -4.41 -15.55
C LYS A 125 22.69 -4.92 -14.13
N ARG A 126 22.25 -4.13 -13.14
CA ARG A 126 22.39 -4.48 -11.74
C ARG A 126 21.49 -5.63 -11.31
N TYR A 127 20.20 -5.54 -11.64
CA TYR A 127 19.19 -6.44 -11.08
C TYR A 127 18.88 -7.65 -11.96
N THR A 128 19.66 -7.87 -13.04
CA THR A 128 19.71 -9.12 -13.80
C THR A 128 21.04 -9.86 -13.65
N ALA A 129 21.99 -9.29 -12.89
CA ALA A 129 23.29 -9.89 -12.65
C ALA A 129 23.23 -11.01 -11.61
N ASP A 130 24.10 -11.98 -11.73
CA ASP A 130 24.35 -12.98 -10.70
C ASP A 130 25.08 -12.34 -9.48
N LYS A 131 24.94 -12.97 -8.33
CA LYS A 131 25.54 -12.56 -7.05
C LYS A 131 26.21 -13.77 -6.37
N GLY A 132 27.33 -14.20 -6.92
CA GLY A 132 28.01 -15.40 -6.45
C GLY A 132 27.07 -16.64 -6.42
N GLY A 133 27.18 -17.44 -5.38
CA GLY A 133 26.28 -18.59 -5.20
C GLY A 133 24.88 -18.26 -4.67
N TYR A 134 24.60 -17.02 -4.31
CA TYR A 134 23.29 -16.59 -3.76
C TYR A 134 22.26 -16.32 -4.85
N ILE A 135 22.67 -15.64 -5.91
CA ILE A 135 21.92 -15.49 -7.16
C ILE A 135 22.77 -16.12 -8.25
N ASP A 136 22.36 -17.30 -8.70
CA ASP A 136 23.05 -18.10 -9.72
C ASP A 136 22.02 -18.55 -10.78
N THR A 137 21.91 -17.76 -11.82
CA THR A 137 21.00 -18.05 -12.94
C THR A 137 21.49 -19.21 -13.83
N SER A 138 22.71 -19.70 -13.59
CA SER A 138 23.26 -20.87 -14.27
C SER A 138 22.91 -22.20 -13.58
N ASN A 139 22.40 -22.15 -12.33
CA ASN A 139 21.99 -23.33 -11.57
C ASN A 139 21.01 -24.20 -12.38
N PRO A 140 21.27 -25.50 -12.57
CA PRO A 140 20.46 -26.34 -13.45
C PRO A 140 18.98 -26.43 -13.07
N THR A 141 18.67 -26.44 -11.76
CA THR A 141 17.29 -26.49 -11.27
C THR A 141 16.58 -25.17 -11.57
N ILE A 142 17.21 -24.02 -11.28
CA ILE A 142 16.67 -22.69 -11.57
C ILE A 142 16.40 -22.56 -13.07
N ARG A 143 17.35 -22.94 -13.93
CA ARG A 143 17.18 -22.87 -15.40
C ARG A 143 16.02 -23.74 -15.88
N SER A 144 15.98 -25.01 -15.45
CA SER A 144 14.94 -25.94 -15.87
C SER A 144 13.55 -25.47 -15.47
N VAL A 145 13.38 -25.00 -14.22
CA VAL A 145 12.11 -24.49 -13.73
C VAL A 145 11.74 -23.19 -14.47
N SER A 146 12.70 -22.27 -14.62
CA SER A 146 12.49 -21.00 -15.30
C SER A 146 12.09 -21.21 -16.76
N ASP A 147 12.76 -22.12 -17.49
CA ASP A 147 12.44 -22.43 -18.90
C ASP A 147 11.03 -23.00 -19.05
N ARG A 148 10.62 -23.89 -18.13
CA ARG A 148 9.28 -24.47 -18.11
C ARG A 148 8.22 -23.40 -17.85
N LEU A 149 8.35 -22.61 -16.77
CA LEU A 149 7.38 -21.57 -16.42
C LEU A 149 7.28 -20.46 -17.46
N TRP A 150 8.40 -20.11 -18.12
CA TRP A 150 8.42 -19.18 -19.23
C TRP A 150 7.64 -19.70 -20.44
N SER A 151 7.79 -20.99 -20.75
CA SER A 151 6.99 -21.62 -21.81
C SER A 151 5.50 -21.66 -21.47
N GLU A 152 5.15 -21.95 -20.21
CA GLU A 152 3.77 -21.99 -19.72
C GLU A 152 3.11 -20.60 -19.75
N SER A 153 3.87 -19.53 -19.51
CA SER A 153 3.40 -18.12 -19.60
C SER A 153 3.24 -17.60 -21.03
N GLY A 154 3.62 -18.38 -22.03
CA GLY A 154 3.68 -17.90 -23.41
C GLY A 154 4.72 -16.80 -23.66
N GLY A 155 5.65 -16.56 -22.72
CA GLY A 155 6.67 -15.52 -22.77
C GLY A 155 6.19 -14.15 -22.25
N GLU A 156 5.01 -14.11 -21.61
CA GLU A 156 4.46 -12.88 -21.04
C GLU A 156 5.01 -12.66 -19.61
N ILE A 157 5.61 -11.49 -19.36
CA ILE A 157 6.35 -11.19 -18.13
C ILE A 157 5.48 -11.29 -16.87
N LEU A 158 4.26 -10.72 -16.90
CA LEU A 158 3.36 -10.73 -15.73
C LEU A 158 2.88 -12.14 -15.41
N ASP A 159 2.53 -12.92 -16.42
CA ASP A 159 2.10 -14.31 -16.24
C ASP A 159 3.25 -15.17 -15.75
N TYR A 160 4.46 -14.96 -16.29
CA TYR A 160 5.67 -15.65 -15.81
C TYR A 160 5.96 -15.30 -14.33
N ALA A 161 5.94 -14.04 -13.97
CA ALA A 161 6.17 -13.61 -12.59
C ALA A 161 5.13 -14.24 -11.63
N ARG A 162 3.85 -14.30 -12.04
CA ARG A 162 2.80 -14.96 -11.27
C ARG A 162 3.02 -16.45 -11.15
N LEU A 163 3.39 -17.13 -12.24
CA LEU A 163 3.74 -18.56 -12.21
C LEU A 163 4.94 -18.83 -11.30
N CYS A 164 5.96 -17.98 -11.31
CA CYS A 164 7.09 -18.08 -10.38
C CYS A 164 6.65 -17.95 -8.92
N TYR A 165 5.81 -16.97 -8.61
CA TYR A 165 5.26 -16.76 -7.28
C TYR A 165 4.47 -17.97 -6.77
N GLU A 166 3.53 -18.49 -7.57
CA GLU A 166 2.75 -19.68 -7.22
C GLU A 166 3.62 -20.94 -7.15
N TYR A 167 4.63 -21.08 -8.01
CA TYR A 167 5.55 -22.19 -7.99
C TYR A 167 6.34 -22.25 -6.68
N VAL A 168 6.89 -21.12 -6.22
CA VAL A 168 7.63 -21.08 -4.95
C VAL A 168 6.70 -21.40 -3.78
N ALA A 169 5.51 -20.82 -3.74
CA ALA A 169 4.53 -21.07 -2.69
C ALA A 169 4.05 -22.54 -2.64
N ALA A 170 3.98 -23.22 -3.80
CA ALA A 170 3.50 -24.60 -3.88
C ALA A 170 4.58 -25.65 -3.60
N ASN A 171 5.86 -25.35 -3.86
CA ASN A 171 6.94 -26.35 -3.87
C ASN A 171 7.94 -26.22 -2.72
N PHE A 172 7.95 -25.10 -2.00
CA PHE A 172 8.90 -24.83 -0.92
C PHE A 172 8.18 -24.55 0.40
N LYS A 173 8.92 -24.73 1.50
CA LYS A 173 8.39 -24.57 2.86
C LYS A 173 9.12 -23.45 3.58
N TYR A 174 8.43 -22.80 4.51
CA TYR A 174 9.10 -21.94 5.48
C TYR A 174 9.90 -22.81 6.46
N LEU A 175 11.21 -22.59 6.50
CA LEU A 175 12.12 -23.20 7.44
C LEU A 175 12.88 -22.07 8.14
N TYR A 176 12.76 -21.99 9.46
CA TYR A 176 13.51 -20.98 10.20
C TYR A 176 15.01 -21.30 10.14
N THR A 177 15.79 -20.32 9.73
CA THR A 177 17.25 -20.38 9.70
C THR A 177 17.82 -19.18 10.45
N ASP A 178 18.79 -19.40 11.33
CA ASP A 178 19.40 -18.32 12.13
C ASP A 178 20.46 -17.51 11.36
N THR A 179 20.72 -17.82 10.11
CA THR A 179 21.91 -17.38 9.37
C THR A 179 21.68 -16.41 8.21
N GLY A 180 20.49 -15.85 8.06
CA GLY A 180 20.15 -14.98 6.94
C GLY A 180 20.02 -15.76 5.61
N ILE A 181 20.40 -15.14 4.47
CA ILE A 181 20.23 -15.74 3.14
C ILE A 181 21.34 -16.76 2.87
N SER A 182 20.94 -17.98 2.48
CA SER A 182 21.82 -19.07 2.07
C SER A 182 22.09 -19.06 0.56
N PRO A 183 23.16 -19.69 0.07
CA PRO A 183 23.36 -19.96 -1.36
C PRO A 183 22.17 -20.68 -1.97
N ILE A 184 21.81 -20.34 -3.22
CA ILE A 184 20.59 -20.89 -3.87
C ILE A 184 20.60 -22.41 -3.95
N ALA A 185 21.76 -23.03 -4.16
CA ALA A 185 21.90 -24.50 -4.20
C ALA A 185 21.49 -25.14 -2.86
N THR A 186 21.83 -24.53 -1.72
CA THR A 186 21.44 -24.96 -0.38
C THR A 186 19.94 -24.84 -0.19
N ILE A 187 19.36 -23.68 -0.52
CA ILE A 187 17.90 -23.44 -0.39
C ILE A 187 17.09 -24.48 -1.18
N LEU A 188 17.53 -24.79 -2.41
CA LEU A 188 16.88 -25.79 -3.26
C LEU A 188 17.03 -27.21 -2.69
N SER A 189 18.19 -27.53 -2.15
CA SER A 189 18.47 -28.86 -1.51
C SER A 189 17.62 -29.04 -0.26
N ASP A 190 17.46 -28.03 0.56
CA ASP A 190 16.71 -28.07 1.81
C ASP A 190 15.18 -28.02 1.59
N GLY A 191 14.75 -27.68 0.38
CA GLY A 191 13.34 -27.56 0.02
C GLY A 191 12.63 -26.36 0.64
N GLY A 192 13.37 -25.31 0.97
CA GLY A 192 12.83 -24.07 1.52
C GLY A 192 13.85 -23.27 2.32
N GLY A 193 13.33 -22.41 3.18
CA GLY A 193 14.10 -21.51 4.05
C GLY A 193 13.22 -20.48 4.71
N ASP A 194 13.82 -19.45 5.29
CA ASP A 194 13.11 -18.31 5.82
C ASP A 194 12.59 -17.35 4.72
N CYS A 195 12.05 -16.20 5.11
CA CYS A 195 11.50 -15.23 4.17
C CYS A 195 12.51 -14.77 3.12
N GLY A 196 13.78 -14.53 3.51
CA GLY A 196 14.84 -14.14 2.60
C GLY A 196 15.22 -15.23 1.61
N ASN A 197 15.29 -16.46 2.08
CA ASN A 197 15.59 -17.65 1.25
C ASN A 197 14.47 -17.92 0.22
N LEU A 198 13.19 -17.78 0.64
CA LEU A 198 12.05 -17.92 -0.27
C LEU A 198 12.03 -16.79 -1.33
N ALA A 199 12.33 -15.55 -0.93
CA ALA A 199 12.49 -14.43 -1.86
C ALA A 199 13.62 -14.69 -2.85
N SER A 200 14.74 -15.29 -2.42
CA SER A 200 15.88 -15.66 -3.28
C SER A 200 15.50 -16.61 -4.40
N ILE A 201 14.62 -17.58 -4.15
CA ILE A 201 14.16 -18.50 -5.22
C ILE A 201 13.42 -17.69 -6.30
N PHE A 202 12.49 -16.81 -5.89
CA PHE A 202 11.75 -15.95 -6.82
C PHE A 202 12.70 -15.05 -7.62
N VAL A 203 13.63 -14.37 -6.96
CA VAL A 203 14.61 -13.48 -7.61
C VAL A 203 15.47 -14.24 -8.61
N ASN A 204 15.95 -15.46 -8.28
CA ASN A 204 16.72 -16.31 -9.18
C ASN A 204 15.91 -16.68 -10.43
N LEU A 205 14.64 -17.09 -10.28
CA LEU A 205 13.76 -17.40 -11.42
C LEU A 205 13.58 -16.19 -12.35
N MET A 206 13.30 -15.01 -11.78
CA MET A 206 13.13 -13.78 -12.56
C MET A 206 14.41 -13.40 -13.32
N ARG A 207 15.57 -13.37 -12.62
CA ARG A 207 16.86 -13.03 -13.24
C ARG A 207 17.31 -14.06 -14.30
N ALA A 208 16.90 -15.33 -14.18
CA ALA A 208 17.15 -16.34 -15.20
C ALA A 208 16.50 -16.00 -16.55
N LYS A 209 15.42 -15.21 -16.55
CA LYS A 209 14.80 -14.67 -17.77
C LYS A 209 15.15 -13.20 -18.04
N LYS A 210 16.22 -12.70 -17.40
CA LYS A 210 16.67 -11.33 -17.56
C LYS A 210 15.59 -10.30 -17.20
N ILE A 211 14.70 -10.65 -16.27
CA ILE A 211 13.75 -9.73 -15.66
C ILE A 211 14.40 -9.20 -14.39
N PRO A 212 14.61 -7.88 -14.28
CA PRO A 212 15.25 -7.30 -13.09
C PRO A 212 14.41 -7.60 -11.85
N ALA A 213 15.05 -8.15 -10.82
CA ALA A 213 14.42 -8.47 -9.55
C ALA A 213 15.42 -8.28 -8.40
N LYS A 214 14.91 -7.94 -7.22
CA LYS A 214 15.72 -7.66 -6.03
C LYS A 214 15.02 -8.12 -4.75
N HIS A 215 15.79 -8.26 -3.68
CA HIS A 215 15.27 -8.41 -2.33
C HIS A 215 14.92 -7.04 -1.75
N ILE A 216 13.90 -7.00 -0.91
CA ILE A 216 13.55 -5.86 -0.07
C ILE A 216 13.72 -6.29 1.38
N VAL A 217 14.66 -5.68 2.07
CA VAL A 217 15.14 -6.10 3.39
C VAL A 217 14.63 -5.15 4.45
N THR A 218 13.87 -5.66 5.41
CA THR A 218 13.17 -4.81 6.38
C THR A 218 13.35 -5.22 7.83
N VAL A 219 13.16 -4.24 8.72
CA VAL A 219 12.97 -4.44 10.16
C VAL A 219 11.67 -3.74 10.55
N ARG A 220 10.77 -4.45 11.25
CA ARG A 220 9.53 -3.84 11.73
C ARG A 220 9.77 -2.94 12.95
N PRO A 221 8.87 -1.99 13.23
CA PRO A 221 9.00 -1.10 14.40
C PRO A 221 9.10 -1.83 15.76
N ASP A 222 8.69 -3.10 15.83
CA ASP A 222 8.84 -3.97 17.01
C ASP A 222 10.18 -4.71 17.08
N GLY A 223 11.02 -4.55 16.04
CA GLY A 223 12.32 -5.21 15.92
C GLY A 223 12.30 -6.55 15.18
N SER A 224 11.14 -7.05 14.75
CA SER A 224 11.07 -8.29 13.96
C SER A 224 11.53 -8.05 12.51
N HIS A 225 12.08 -9.08 11.90
CA HIS A 225 12.69 -9.03 10.57
C HIS A 225 11.75 -9.58 9.50
N HIS A 226 11.82 -9.02 8.29
CA HIS A 226 11.16 -9.58 7.13
C HIS A 226 11.90 -9.25 5.83
N VAL A 227 11.75 -10.12 4.83
CA VAL A 227 12.31 -9.94 3.49
C VAL A 227 11.27 -10.41 2.47
N TRP A 228 11.07 -9.61 1.41
CA TRP A 228 10.30 -10.01 0.23
C TRP A 228 11.07 -9.68 -1.05
N ALA A 229 10.49 -9.91 -2.21
CA ALA A 229 11.09 -9.59 -3.49
C ALA A 229 10.28 -8.55 -4.26
N ASP A 230 10.99 -7.72 -5.02
CA ASP A 230 10.39 -6.91 -6.08
C ASP A 230 10.88 -7.39 -7.45
N PHE A 231 10.05 -7.25 -8.48
CA PHE A 231 10.47 -7.32 -9.87
C PHE A 231 10.11 -6.02 -10.61
N TYR A 232 10.87 -5.70 -11.65
CA TYR A 232 10.73 -4.44 -12.37
C TYR A 232 9.99 -4.61 -13.69
N LEU A 233 9.10 -3.69 -13.99
CA LEU A 233 8.49 -3.51 -15.29
C LEU A 233 9.02 -2.22 -15.93
N GLU A 234 9.56 -2.34 -17.14
CA GLU A 234 10.17 -1.20 -17.86
C GLU A 234 9.16 -0.05 -18.01
N ARG A 235 9.60 1.18 -17.69
CA ARG A 235 8.80 2.42 -17.67
C ARG A 235 7.64 2.44 -16.65
N CYS A 236 7.36 1.34 -15.98
CA CYS A 236 6.34 1.27 -14.94
C CYS A 236 6.99 1.44 -13.57
N GLY A 237 7.84 0.51 -13.15
CA GLY A 237 8.50 0.54 -11.85
C GLY A 237 8.58 -0.84 -11.20
N TRP A 238 8.76 -0.86 -9.88
CA TRP A 238 8.91 -2.06 -9.06
C TRP A 238 7.58 -2.58 -8.55
N ILE A 239 7.40 -3.90 -8.65
CA ILE A 239 6.19 -4.63 -8.25
C ILE A 239 6.56 -5.56 -7.08
N PRO A 240 5.96 -5.41 -5.89
CA PRO A 240 6.23 -6.27 -4.75
C PRO A 240 5.65 -7.67 -4.91
N VAL A 241 6.40 -8.67 -4.43
CA VAL A 241 5.98 -10.07 -4.39
C VAL A 241 6.44 -10.70 -3.08
N ASP A 242 5.50 -11.06 -2.20
CA ASP A 242 5.81 -11.68 -0.92
C ASP A 242 5.35 -13.14 -0.88
N VAL A 243 6.26 -14.04 -1.23
CA VAL A 243 6.00 -15.48 -1.22
C VAL A 243 5.81 -16.00 0.20
N ASN A 244 6.57 -15.48 1.17
CA ASN A 244 6.44 -15.92 2.55
C ASN A 244 5.07 -15.57 3.14
N ALA A 245 4.56 -14.35 2.89
CA ALA A 245 3.22 -13.96 3.31
C ALA A 245 2.14 -14.88 2.69
N ARG A 246 2.32 -15.31 1.45
CA ARG A 246 1.44 -16.29 0.77
C ARG A 246 1.44 -17.66 1.46
N LEU A 247 2.58 -18.11 1.96
CA LEU A 247 2.68 -19.37 2.70
C LEU A 247 1.97 -19.28 4.06
N VAL A 248 2.09 -18.16 4.76
CA VAL A 248 1.47 -17.91 6.06
C VAL A 248 -0.05 -17.73 5.93
N ASP A 249 -0.49 -17.01 4.91
CA ASP A 249 -1.92 -16.81 4.59
C ASP A 249 -2.22 -17.24 3.15
N PRO A 250 -2.55 -18.52 2.94
CA PRO A 250 -2.82 -19.08 1.60
C PRO A 250 -4.06 -18.47 0.90
N ARG A 251 -4.89 -17.72 1.58
CA ARG A 251 -6.06 -17.05 0.98
C ARG A 251 -5.75 -15.63 0.54
N GLY A 252 -4.66 -15.03 1.04
CA GLY A 252 -4.23 -13.70 0.68
C GLY A 252 -3.56 -13.66 -0.70
N ASN A 253 -3.65 -12.52 -1.36
CA ASN A 253 -2.88 -12.23 -2.57
C ASN A 253 -1.75 -11.25 -2.22
N TYR A 254 -0.51 -11.74 -2.31
CA TYR A 254 0.71 -10.99 -2.00
C TYR A 254 1.55 -10.73 -3.25
N PHE A 255 0.92 -10.74 -4.41
CA PHE A 255 1.48 -10.35 -5.70
C PHE A 255 0.99 -8.95 -6.07
N GLY A 256 1.88 -7.98 -6.11
CA GLY A 256 1.56 -6.56 -6.22
C GLY A 256 1.09 -5.92 -4.91
N TYR A 257 1.31 -6.59 -3.77
CA TYR A 257 0.88 -6.11 -2.48
C TYR A 257 2.00 -6.15 -1.43
N CYS A 258 2.16 -5.04 -0.72
CA CYS A 258 2.99 -4.90 0.47
C CYS A 258 2.16 -4.29 1.60
N ARG A 259 2.25 -4.86 2.80
CA ARG A 259 1.50 -4.38 3.98
C ARG A 259 1.88 -2.99 4.46
N GLY A 260 3.13 -2.54 4.18
CA GLY A 260 3.65 -1.28 4.72
C GLY A 260 3.83 -1.34 6.25
N ASP A 261 4.27 -2.48 6.77
CA ASP A 261 4.52 -2.71 8.21
C ASP A 261 6.01 -2.86 8.56
N GLY A 262 6.89 -2.80 7.56
CA GLY A 262 8.34 -2.92 7.72
C GLY A 262 9.09 -1.69 7.21
N ILE A 263 10.09 -1.26 7.97
CA ILE A 263 11.03 -0.21 7.58
C ILE A 263 12.06 -0.86 6.66
N ILE A 264 12.17 -0.40 5.41
CA ILE A 264 13.15 -0.90 4.44
C ILE A 264 14.52 -0.34 4.85
N MET A 265 15.40 -1.26 5.22
CA MET A 265 16.76 -0.98 5.65
C MET A 265 17.74 -1.04 4.46
N SER A 266 17.55 -1.99 3.56
CA SER A 266 18.32 -2.10 2.31
C SER A 266 17.53 -2.81 1.21
N GLU A 267 18.04 -2.69 -0.02
CA GLU A 267 17.52 -3.35 -1.22
C GLU A 267 18.62 -4.21 -1.85
N ASP A 268 18.24 -5.39 -2.35
CA ASP A 268 19.14 -6.41 -2.91
C ASP A 268 20.04 -7.08 -1.84
N ILE A 269 20.99 -7.90 -2.28
CA ILE A 269 21.94 -8.65 -1.44
C ILE A 269 23.36 -8.59 -2.02
N CYS A 270 24.33 -9.10 -1.28
CA CYS A 270 25.75 -9.13 -1.64
C CYS A 270 26.28 -7.71 -1.92
N HIS A 271 26.33 -6.93 -0.84
CA HIS A 271 26.81 -5.55 -0.87
C HIS A 271 28.28 -5.47 -0.49
N GLU A 272 29.02 -4.61 -1.21
CA GLU A 272 30.40 -4.30 -0.89
C GLU A 272 30.47 -2.97 -0.11
N ALA A 273 30.71 -3.04 1.18
CA ALA A 273 30.86 -1.88 2.04
C ALA A 273 32.33 -1.64 2.44
N GLU A 274 32.69 -0.39 2.62
CA GLU A 274 34.00 0.01 3.09
C GLU A 274 34.03 0.10 4.62
N PHE A 275 34.71 -0.84 5.29
CA PHE A 275 34.85 -0.84 6.73
C PHE A 275 35.90 0.15 7.22
N LEU A 276 37.06 0.21 6.56
CA LEU A 276 38.06 1.24 6.73
C LEU A 276 38.34 1.89 5.38
N PRO A 277 38.84 3.13 5.35
CA PRO A 277 39.20 3.79 4.11
C PRO A 277 40.07 2.90 3.22
N GLY A 278 39.57 2.55 2.04
CA GLY A 278 40.22 1.63 1.09
C GLY A 278 40.11 0.13 1.39
N GLU A 279 39.52 -0.28 2.51
CA GLU A 279 39.29 -1.68 2.87
C GLU A 279 37.81 -2.05 2.72
N LYS A 280 37.47 -2.81 1.68
CA LYS A 280 36.10 -3.23 1.38
C LYS A 280 35.82 -4.68 1.83
N PHE A 281 34.57 -4.93 2.18
CA PHE A 281 34.08 -6.21 2.57
C PHE A 281 32.73 -6.48 1.90
N GLU A 282 32.53 -7.68 1.41
CA GLU A 282 31.24 -8.12 0.85
C GLU A 282 30.41 -8.80 1.94
N GLY A 283 29.26 -8.21 2.26
CA GLY A 283 28.25 -8.79 3.15
C GLY A 283 27.01 -9.23 2.40
N VAL A 284 26.43 -10.36 2.80
CA VAL A 284 25.29 -10.96 2.09
C VAL A 284 24.04 -10.11 2.26
N ILE A 285 23.66 -9.75 3.49
CA ILE A 285 22.46 -8.99 3.79
C ILE A 285 22.77 -7.88 4.80
N LEU A 286 22.37 -6.66 4.49
CA LEU A 286 22.48 -5.52 5.42
C LEU A 286 21.08 -5.19 5.97
N GLN A 287 20.68 -5.90 7.03
CA GLN A 287 19.38 -5.76 7.66
C GLN A 287 19.44 -5.00 8.98
N THR A 288 20.48 -5.32 9.79
CA THR A 288 20.64 -4.76 11.14
C THR A 288 21.95 -4.01 11.28
N PHE A 289 23.05 -4.72 11.22
CA PHE A 289 24.40 -4.13 11.35
C PHE A 289 25.45 -5.08 10.83
N TRP A 290 26.59 -4.50 10.48
CA TRP A 290 27.84 -5.24 10.35
C TRP A 290 28.87 -4.61 11.25
N TYR A 291 29.80 -5.42 11.77
CA TYR A 291 30.93 -4.92 12.51
C TYR A 291 32.17 -5.74 12.22
N TRP A 292 33.33 -5.10 12.42
CA TRP A 292 34.64 -5.68 12.29
C TRP A 292 35.53 -5.11 13.35
N TYR A 293 36.44 -5.96 13.94
CA TYR A 293 37.42 -5.48 14.90
C TYR A 293 38.78 -6.11 14.68
N TRP A 294 39.83 -5.38 15.03
CA TRP A 294 41.22 -5.78 15.00
C TRP A 294 41.75 -5.77 16.43
N TYR A 295 42.61 -6.73 16.77
CA TYR A 295 43.09 -6.94 18.12
C TYR A 295 44.55 -7.41 18.10
N ARG A 296 45.29 -7.18 19.23
CA ARG A 296 46.68 -7.60 19.36
C ARG A 296 46.84 -9.04 19.81
N ASN A 297 45.96 -9.49 20.70
CA ASN A 297 45.96 -10.84 21.25
C ASN A 297 44.62 -11.51 20.99
N ALA A 298 44.64 -12.81 20.64
CA ALA A 298 43.46 -13.60 20.31
C ALA A 298 42.62 -14.04 21.53
N SER A 299 42.71 -13.32 22.67
CA SER A 299 41.88 -13.57 23.85
C SER A 299 40.70 -12.60 23.86
N GLY A 300 39.58 -13.07 24.34
CA GLY A 300 38.33 -12.29 24.43
C GLY A 300 37.50 -12.23 23.17
N THR A 301 36.29 -11.72 23.33
CA THR A 301 35.29 -11.55 22.26
C THR A 301 34.67 -10.17 22.33
N VAL A 302 34.07 -9.75 21.23
CA VAL A 302 33.22 -8.57 21.19
C VAL A 302 31.79 -9.09 20.92
N GLU A 303 30.91 -8.88 21.90
CA GLU A 303 29.49 -9.19 21.75
C GLU A 303 28.75 -8.04 21.12
N ALA A 304 27.76 -8.33 20.28
CA ALA A 304 26.97 -7.30 19.59
C ALA A 304 25.47 -7.51 19.87
N GLU A 305 24.80 -6.43 20.24
CA GLU A 305 23.36 -6.40 20.45
C GLU A 305 22.74 -5.31 19.56
N HIS A 306 21.77 -5.69 18.74
CA HIS A 306 20.99 -4.76 17.92
C HIS A 306 19.64 -4.47 18.56
N ALA A 307 19.23 -3.20 18.53
CA ALA A 307 17.91 -2.77 18.97
C ALA A 307 17.33 -1.74 18.01
N LEU A 308 16.18 -2.06 17.45
CA LEU A 308 15.32 -1.10 16.76
C LEU A 308 14.01 -0.95 17.53
N ARG A 309 13.61 0.30 17.78
CA ARG A 309 12.36 0.64 18.47
C ARG A 309 11.66 1.78 17.72
N GLY A 310 10.45 1.49 17.28
CA GLY A 310 9.55 2.48 16.68
C GLY A 310 8.44 2.88 17.63
N ARG A 311 8.33 4.18 17.93
CA ARG A 311 7.17 4.75 18.63
C ARG A 311 6.23 5.33 17.60
N GLN A 312 5.04 4.75 17.47
CA GLN A 312 4.02 5.27 16.56
C GLN A 312 3.61 6.69 16.95
N THR A 313 3.63 7.61 15.99
CA THR A 313 3.36 9.04 16.19
C THR A 313 1.98 9.44 15.72
N ASP A 314 1.56 8.95 14.56
CA ASP A 314 0.27 9.25 13.98
C ASP A 314 -0.46 7.97 13.58
N ARG A 315 -1.78 8.01 13.67
CA ARG A 315 -2.67 7.06 13.03
C ARG A 315 -3.53 7.83 12.04
N VAL A 316 -3.58 7.36 10.83
CA VAL A 316 -4.54 7.90 9.87
C VAL A 316 -5.95 7.59 10.38
N SER A 317 -6.77 8.62 10.48
CA SER A 317 -8.16 8.45 10.89
C SER A 317 -8.92 7.67 9.81
N ILE A 318 -9.73 6.72 10.24
CA ILE A 318 -10.67 6.02 9.36
C ILE A 318 -11.64 7.05 8.78
N PRO A 319 -11.94 7.02 7.46
CA PRO A 319 -12.96 7.87 6.88
C PRO A 319 -14.31 7.69 7.56
N VAL A 320 -15.06 8.77 7.74
CA VAL A 320 -16.29 8.79 8.52
C VAL A 320 -17.45 9.25 7.64
N ILE A 321 -18.54 8.49 7.70
CA ILE A 321 -19.83 8.91 7.14
C ILE A 321 -20.46 9.87 8.15
N GLY A 322 -20.79 11.07 7.68
CA GLY A 322 -21.48 12.10 8.45
C GLY A 322 -22.98 11.84 8.54
N GLU A 323 -23.73 12.90 8.81
CA GLU A 323 -25.18 12.80 8.92
C GLU A 323 -25.81 12.22 7.65
N THR A 324 -26.62 11.19 7.85
CA THR A 324 -27.33 10.52 6.75
C THR A 324 -28.65 11.19 6.46
N ARG A 325 -28.89 11.48 5.19
CA ARG A 325 -30.13 11.99 4.65
C ARG A 325 -30.88 10.89 3.92
N TYR A 326 -32.11 11.16 3.52
CA TYR A 326 -32.92 10.23 2.73
C TYR A 326 -32.37 10.03 1.30
N ASP A 327 -31.58 10.98 0.79
CA ASP A 327 -30.99 10.98 -0.56
C ASP A 327 -29.47 10.89 -0.56
N GLY A 328 -28.84 10.71 0.61
CA GLY A 328 -27.39 10.67 0.67
C GLY A 328 -26.80 10.89 2.07
N ALA A 329 -25.51 11.22 2.07
CA ALA A 329 -24.70 11.52 3.25
C ALA A 329 -23.50 12.41 2.86
N SER A 330 -22.66 12.72 3.82
CA SER A 330 -21.30 13.22 3.56
C SER A 330 -20.28 12.15 3.98
N LEU A 331 -19.20 12.07 3.23
CA LEU A 331 -18.00 11.30 3.62
C LEU A 331 -16.89 12.31 3.93
N SER A 332 -16.18 12.14 5.05
CA SER A 332 -15.07 13.00 5.44
C SER A 332 -13.89 12.18 5.95
N TRP A 333 -12.67 12.70 5.78
CA TRP A 333 -11.43 12.07 6.20
C TRP A 333 -10.36 13.11 6.50
N ASN A 334 -9.34 12.72 7.28
CA ASN A 334 -8.10 13.48 7.36
C ASN A 334 -7.24 13.18 6.13
N LEU A 335 -6.48 14.16 5.67
CA LEU A 335 -5.55 13.97 4.54
C LEU A 335 -4.56 12.83 4.87
N PHE A 336 -4.38 11.95 3.90
CA PHE A 336 -3.40 10.87 3.98
C PHE A 336 -2.06 11.41 3.48
N PRO A 337 -1.00 11.47 4.34
CA PRO A 337 0.31 11.90 3.91
C PRO A 337 0.80 11.10 2.70
N GLY A 338 1.31 11.78 1.66
CA GLY A 338 1.76 11.15 0.43
C GLY A 338 0.67 10.71 -0.55
N ALA A 339 -0.61 10.87 -0.22
CA ALA A 339 -1.69 10.63 -1.19
C ALA A 339 -1.63 11.65 -2.34
N THR A 340 -1.81 11.16 -3.57
CA THR A 340 -1.92 11.99 -4.79
C THR A 340 -3.36 12.14 -5.25
N GLY A 341 -4.30 11.46 -4.61
CA GLY A 341 -5.74 11.51 -4.85
C GLY A 341 -6.50 10.51 -4.01
N TYR A 342 -7.82 10.51 -4.17
CA TYR A 342 -8.70 9.56 -3.51
C TYR A 342 -9.73 9.03 -4.50
N ARG A 343 -10.20 7.81 -4.27
CA ARG A 343 -11.29 7.20 -5.02
C ARG A 343 -12.35 6.65 -4.07
N ALA A 344 -13.62 6.96 -4.33
CA ALA A 344 -14.75 6.33 -3.64
C ALA A 344 -15.62 5.61 -4.66
N LYS A 345 -15.95 4.34 -4.39
CA LYS A 345 -16.90 3.55 -5.15
C LYS A 345 -18.10 3.25 -4.26
N VAL A 346 -19.31 3.55 -4.74
CA VAL A 346 -20.55 3.34 -4.01
C VAL A 346 -21.31 2.18 -4.63
N TYR A 347 -21.64 1.18 -3.85
CA TYR A 347 -22.37 -0.02 -4.28
C TYR A 347 -23.67 -0.16 -3.50
N GLU A 348 -24.76 -0.45 -4.19
CA GLU A 348 -26.00 -0.90 -3.56
C GLU A 348 -25.81 -2.33 -3.01
N LYS A 349 -25.94 -2.51 -1.69
CA LYS A 349 -25.64 -3.81 -1.06
C LYS A 349 -26.54 -4.96 -1.51
N ALA A 350 -27.82 -4.68 -1.75
CA ALA A 350 -28.79 -5.71 -2.11
C ALA A 350 -28.48 -6.35 -3.48
N THR A 351 -27.94 -5.58 -4.41
CA THR A 351 -27.72 -6.00 -5.81
C THR A 351 -26.25 -6.14 -6.16
N GLY A 352 -25.34 -5.56 -5.37
CA GLY A 352 -23.92 -5.42 -5.70
C GLY A 352 -23.65 -4.45 -6.86
N ARG A 353 -24.66 -3.70 -7.31
CA ARG A 353 -24.54 -2.76 -8.41
C ARG A 353 -23.70 -1.55 -8.02
N LEU A 354 -22.69 -1.24 -8.83
CA LEU A 354 -21.96 0.02 -8.73
C LEU A 354 -22.91 1.17 -9.05
N VAL A 355 -23.12 2.08 -8.10
CA VAL A 355 -23.98 3.26 -8.21
C VAL A 355 -23.18 4.45 -8.69
N ASP A 356 -21.98 4.64 -8.11
CA ASP A 356 -21.10 5.75 -8.44
C ASP A 356 -19.63 5.40 -8.21
N ALA A 357 -18.71 6.10 -8.94
CA ALA A 357 -17.28 6.02 -8.78
C ALA A 357 -16.69 7.42 -8.96
N ILE A 358 -16.13 7.96 -7.88
CA ILE A 358 -15.72 9.36 -7.80
C ILE A 358 -14.23 9.42 -7.48
N ASP A 359 -13.46 10.08 -8.34
CA ASP A 359 -12.06 10.42 -8.11
C ASP A 359 -11.95 11.85 -7.58
N MET A 360 -11.08 12.05 -6.59
CA MET A 360 -10.91 13.31 -5.88
C MET A 360 -9.43 13.69 -5.81
N SER A 361 -9.17 14.99 -5.76
CA SER A 361 -7.82 15.55 -5.64
C SER A 361 -7.17 15.25 -4.29
N ALA A 362 -5.84 15.38 -4.22
CA ALA A 362 -5.05 15.12 -3.03
C ALA A 362 -5.39 16.02 -1.83
N ASP A 363 -5.94 17.19 -2.06
CA ASP A 363 -6.34 18.18 -1.05
C ASP A 363 -7.79 18.02 -0.58
N ALA A 364 -8.55 17.10 -1.18
CA ALA A 364 -9.91 16.81 -0.75
C ALA A 364 -9.93 16.14 0.63
N SER A 365 -10.77 16.61 1.54
CA SER A 365 -10.98 16.03 2.88
C SER A 365 -12.42 15.64 3.15
N SER A 366 -13.31 15.88 2.17
CA SER A 366 -14.71 15.48 2.22
C SER A 366 -15.32 15.39 0.82
N MET A 367 -16.41 14.65 0.71
CA MET A 367 -17.25 14.58 -0.48
C MET A 367 -18.71 14.37 -0.12
N PRO A 368 -19.65 14.93 -0.90
CA PRO A 368 -21.06 14.55 -0.79
C PRO A 368 -21.29 13.17 -1.44
N LEU A 369 -22.21 12.44 -0.86
CA LEU A 369 -22.79 11.20 -1.40
C LEU A 369 -24.26 11.51 -1.68
N ASP A 370 -24.57 11.97 -2.88
CA ASP A 370 -25.90 12.45 -3.22
C ASP A 370 -26.58 11.55 -4.27
N GLY A 371 -27.90 11.67 -4.39
CA GLY A 371 -28.69 10.97 -5.40
C GLY A 371 -28.92 9.48 -5.10
N LEU A 372 -28.76 9.08 -3.84
CA LEU A 372 -29.03 7.74 -3.37
C LEU A 372 -30.52 7.52 -3.09
N ASP A 373 -30.99 6.29 -3.23
CA ASP A 373 -32.38 5.95 -2.93
C ASP A 373 -32.64 5.91 -1.41
N PRO A 374 -33.81 6.35 -0.93
CA PRO A 374 -34.16 6.32 0.48
C PRO A 374 -34.22 4.89 1.06
N GLU A 375 -34.01 4.76 2.39
CA GLU A 375 -34.07 3.50 3.16
C GLU A 375 -33.22 2.36 2.59
N THR A 376 -32.21 2.71 1.76
CA THR A 376 -31.38 1.76 1.02
C THR A 376 -30.01 1.62 1.65
N GLU A 377 -29.49 0.37 1.70
CA GLU A 377 -28.17 0.09 2.21
C GLU A 377 -27.13 0.14 1.08
N TYR A 378 -26.05 0.88 1.33
CA TYR A 378 -24.89 1.03 0.45
C TYR A 378 -23.59 0.58 1.13
N GLY A 379 -22.70 0.00 0.35
CA GLY A 379 -21.29 -0.16 0.68
C GLY A 379 -20.49 0.92 -0.04
N ILE A 380 -19.58 1.55 0.69
CA ILE A 380 -18.66 2.55 0.13
C ILE A 380 -17.25 2.03 0.30
N VAL A 381 -16.54 1.87 -0.81
CA VAL A 381 -15.12 1.50 -0.84
C VAL A 381 -14.32 2.78 -1.07
N PHE A 382 -13.72 3.31 -0.02
CA PHE A 382 -12.87 4.50 -0.07
C PHE A 382 -11.39 4.09 -0.14
N THR A 383 -10.66 4.66 -1.09
CA THR A 383 -9.29 4.27 -1.41
C THR A 383 -8.42 5.53 -1.57
N PRO A 384 -7.50 5.81 -0.63
CA PRO A 384 -6.43 6.78 -0.88
C PRO A 384 -5.48 6.23 -1.95
N LEU A 385 -5.11 7.05 -2.91
CA LEU A 385 -4.27 6.71 -4.06
C LEU A 385 -2.91 7.40 -3.95
N ARG A 386 -1.86 6.72 -4.40
CA ARG A 386 -0.52 7.27 -4.55
C ARG A 386 0.02 6.93 -5.94
N MET A 387 0.50 7.94 -6.64
CA MET A 387 1.26 7.74 -7.87
C MET A 387 2.74 7.65 -7.54
N VAL A 388 3.40 6.59 -7.98
CA VAL A 388 4.84 6.40 -7.86
C VAL A 388 5.41 6.11 -9.24
N GLY A 389 6.04 7.10 -9.82
CA GLY A 389 6.36 7.06 -11.25
C GLY A 389 5.07 6.95 -12.07
N ASN A 390 4.95 5.89 -12.84
CA ASN A 390 3.76 5.61 -13.66
C ASN A 390 2.85 4.52 -13.07
N ILE A 391 3.04 4.15 -11.80
CA ILE A 391 2.21 3.15 -11.12
C ILE A 391 1.22 3.86 -10.20
N GLU A 392 -0.08 3.64 -10.40
CA GLU A 392 -1.09 3.95 -9.40
C GLU A 392 -1.09 2.85 -8.33
N THR A 393 -0.92 3.23 -7.08
CA THR A 393 -0.99 2.32 -5.94
C THR A 393 -2.10 2.75 -4.99
N SER A 394 -2.82 1.79 -4.41
CA SER A 394 -3.69 2.04 -3.29
C SER A 394 -2.90 2.03 -1.98
N MET A 395 -3.14 3.03 -1.13
CA MET A 395 -2.55 3.14 0.21
C MET A 395 -3.42 2.49 1.29
N GLY A 396 -4.29 1.58 0.90
CA GLY A 396 -5.28 0.95 1.74
C GLY A 396 -6.69 1.14 1.18
N THR A 397 -7.61 0.29 1.64
CA THR A 397 -9.03 0.37 1.26
C THR A 397 -9.86 0.36 2.53
N TYR A 398 -10.86 1.23 2.60
CA TYR A 398 -11.74 1.39 3.74
C TYR A 398 -13.16 1.06 3.30
N ASP A 399 -13.73 0.00 3.86
CA ASP A 399 -15.10 -0.41 3.62
C ASP A 399 -16.02 0.25 4.64
N LEU A 400 -16.92 1.09 4.16
CA LEU A 400 -17.88 1.81 4.97
C LEU A 400 -19.30 1.36 4.61
N ALA A 401 -20.19 1.39 5.59
CA ALA A 401 -21.59 1.07 5.39
C ALA A 401 -22.44 2.32 5.59
N LEU A 402 -23.31 2.61 4.64
CA LEU A 402 -24.29 3.68 4.69
C LEU A 402 -25.67 3.07 4.57
N LYS A 403 -26.60 3.53 5.41
CA LYS A 403 -28.04 3.35 5.18
C LYS A 403 -28.66 4.74 5.10
N THR A 404 -29.28 5.05 3.97
CA THR A 404 -30.01 6.30 3.81
C THR A 404 -31.24 6.34 4.72
N ALA A 405 -31.61 7.52 5.19
CA ALA A 405 -32.78 7.73 6.01
C ALA A 405 -34.07 7.48 5.22
N ALA A 406 -35.17 7.27 5.91
CA ALA A 406 -36.49 7.37 5.31
C ALA A 406 -36.72 8.81 4.82
N ILE A 407 -37.52 8.95 3.78
CA ILE A 407 -38.01 10.28 3.40
C ILE A 407 -38.71 10.86 4.63
N PRO A 408 -38.35 12.06 5.09
CA PRO A 408 -39.02 12.67 6.23
C PRO A 408 -40.53 12.75 5.93
N THR A 409 -41.29 11.89 6.53
CA THR A 409 -42.72 12.12 6.62
C THR A 409 -42.88 13.23 7.64
N ALA A 410 -43.41 14.35 7.21
CA ALA A 410 -43.67 15.47 8.08
C ALA A 410 -44.60 15.05 9.22
N ASN A 411 -44.04 14.56 10.31
CA ASN A 411 -44.69 14.41 11.60
C ASN A 411 -44.35 15.62 12.50
N GLU A 412 -44.43 16.83 11.97
CA GLU A 412 -44.87 17.94 12.75
C GLU A 412 -46.41 17.93 12.63
N GLU A 413 -47.15 17.97 13.75
CA GLU A 413 -48.55 18.40 13.77
C GLU A 413 -48.58 19.78 13.15
N ILE A 414 -48.77 19.83 11.81
CA ILE A 414 -49.01 21.06 11.09
C ILE A 414 -50.51 21.27 11.21
N GLU A 415 -50.90 22.36 11.81
CA GLU A 415 -52.27 22.84 11.78
C GLU A 415 -52.84 22.69 10.35
N ALA A 416 -53.95 22.00 10.26
CA ALA A 416 -54.61 21.72 8.98
C ALA A 416 -54.91 23.07 8.31
N GLY A 417 -54.15 23.42 7.23
CA GLY A 417 -54.47 24.62 6.47
C GLY A 417 -53.36 25.30 5.68
N GLU A 418 -52.10 24.89 5.74
CA GLU A 418 -51.03 25.59 4.97
C GLU A 418 -50.65 24.88 3.67
N LEU A 419 -50.69 25.65 2.56
CA LEU A 419 -50.08 25.26 1.30
C LEU A 419 -48.55 25.27 1.43
N ARG A 420 -47.88 24.14 1.14
CA ARG A 420 -46.41 24.03 1.10
C ARG A 420 -45.95 23.52 -0.23
N VAL A 421 -44.82 24.07 -0.71
CA VAL A 421 -44.19 23.65 -1.96
C VAL A 421 -42.67 23.63 -1.72
N TRP A 422 -42.04 22.49 -1.96
CA TRP A 422 -40.60 22.33 -1.80
C TRP A 422 -40.00 21.37 -2.85
N ALA A 423 -38.71 21.46 -3.05
CA ALA A 423 -37.95 20.59 -3.92
C ALA A 423 -37.00 19.75 -3.06
N ALA A 424 -36.91 18.45 -3.35
CA ALA A 424 -35.95 17.54 -2.72
C ALA A 424 -35.64 16.37 -3.65
N GLY A 425 -34.36 15.99 -3.78
CA GLY A 425 -33.93 14.81 -4.54
C GLY A 425 -34.40 14.78 -6.01
N GLY A 426 -34.41 15.93 -6.69
CA GLY A 426 -34.92 16.04 -8.07
C GLY A 426 -36.43 15.84 -8.19
N ARG A 427 -37.17 15.97 -7.08
CA ARG A 427 -38.62 15.88 -7.05
C ARG A 427 -39.24 17.16 -6.53
N LEU A 428 -40.40 17.52 -7.11
CA LEU A 428 -41.33 18.51 -6.61
C LEU A 428 -42.26 17.85 -5.60
N PHE A 429 -42.43 18.47 -4.45
CA PHE A 429 -43.43 18.08 -3.45
C PHE A 429 -44.37 19.27 -3.24
N ILE A 430 -45.66 18.98 -3.20
CA ILE A 430 -46.70 19.93 -2.95
C ILE A 430 -47.67 19.34 -1.93
N ARG A 431 -47.92 20.09 -0.86
CA ARG A 431 -49.02 19.82 0.08
C ARG A 431 -50.06 20.90 -0.01
N THR A 432 -51.33 20.56 -0.25
CA THR A 432 -52.42 21.50 -0.35
C THR A 432 -53.58 21.06 0.55
N PRO A 433 -54.21 22.01 1.29
CA PRO A 433 -55.34 21.69 2.15
C PRO A 433 -56.63 21.33 1.39
N GLU A 434 -56.75 21.76 0.15
CA GLU A 434 -57.87 21.53 -0.71
C GLU A 434 -57.43 21.23 -2.15
N ALA A 435 -58.35 20.74 -2.98
CA ALA A 435 -58.05 20.43 -4.37
C ALA A 435 -57.78 21.71 -5.16
N GLU A 436 -56.59 21.83 -5.77
CA GLU A 436 -56.13 23.01 -6.49
C GLU A 436 -55.45 22.66 -7.83
N ARG A 437 -55.22 23.70 -8.65
CA ARG A 437 -54.41 23.61 -9.86
C ARG A 437 -53.05 24.25 -9.62
N ALA A 438 -51.98 23.57 -10.02
CA ALA A 438 -50.63 24.07 -10.07
C ALA A 438 -50.13 24.20 -11.50
N TYR A 439 -49.42 25.28 -11.78
CA TYR A 439 -48.72 25.48 -13.04
C TYR A 439 -47.21 25.48 -12.78
N ILE A 440 -46.49 24.57 -13.41
CA ILE A 440 -45.05 24.55 -13.40
C ILE A 440 -44.58 25.33 -14.63
N VAL A 441 -43.82 26.40 -14.41
CA VAL A 441 -43.37 27.31 -15.44
C VAL A 441 -41.85 27.31 -15.46
N THR A 442 -41.24 27.22 -16.64
CA THR A 442 -39.79 27.40 -16.83
C THR A 442 -39.38 28.87 -16.67
N PHE A 443 -38.10 29.12 -16.45
CA PHE A 443 -37.60 30.50 -16.19
C PHE A 443 -37.80 31.47 -17.38
N ASP A 444 -37.97 30.93 -18.60
CA ASP A 444 -38.32 31.69 -19.81
C ASP A 444 -39.85 31.94 -19.97
N GLY A 445 -40.64 31.61 -18.96
CA GLY A 445 -42.07 31.91 -18.88
C GLY A 445 -43.00 30.87 -19.60
N ARG A 446 -42.49 29.75 -20.06
CA ARG A 446 -43.30 28.69 -20.69
C ARG A 446 -43.89 27.78 -19.64
N VAL A 447 -45.16 27.42 -19.80
CA VAL A 447 -45.78 26.39 -18.98
C VAL A 447 -45.18 25.01 -19.34
N TYR A 448 -44.41 24.46 -18.41
CA TYR A 448 -43.83 23.13 -18.53
C TYR A 448 -44.91 22.07 -18.30
N LYS A 449 -45.70 22.22 -17.25
CA LYS A 449 -46.79 21.28 -16.90
C LYS A 449 -47.86 21.94 -16.07
N THR A 450 -49.11 21.44 -16.25
CA THR A 450 -50.23 21.77 -15.38
C THR A 450 -50.60 20.53 -14.57
N LEU A 451 -50.79 20.71 -13.26
CA LEU A 451 -51.16 19.65 -12.33
C LEU A 451 -52.53 19.91 -11.75
N SER A 452 -53.33 18.86 -11.64
CA SER A 452 -54.56 18.88 -10.82
C SER A 452 -54.20 18.19 -9.50
N LEU A 453 -54.14 18.92 -8.43
CA LEU A 453 -53.73 18.44 -7.12
C LEU A 453 -54.97 18.04 -6.32
N PRO A 454 -55.05 16.84 -5.78
CA PRO A 454 -56.06 16.52 -4.75
C PRO A 454 -55.64 17.21 -3.43
N ALA A 455 -56.56 17.33 -2.49
CA ALA A 455 -56.21 17.67 -1.12
C ALA A 455 -55.22 16.63 -0.56
N GLY A 456 -54.14 17.08 0.12
CA GLY A 456 -53.07 16.25 0.65
C GLY A 456 -51.76 16.47 -0.04
N GLU A 457 -50.92 15.44 -0.10
CA GLU A 457 -49.58 15.50 -0.63
C GLU A 457 -49.49 14.97 -2.07
N TYR A 458 -48.70 15.67 -2.87
CA TYR A 458 -48.41 15.30 -4.25
C TYR A 458 -46.89 15.37 -4.47
N SER A 459 -46.35 14.43 -5.22
CA SER A 459 -44.94 14.50 -5.62
C SER A 459 -44.72 14.08 -7.07
N GLU A 460 -43.75 14.74 -7.73
CA GLU A 460 -43.40 14.46 -9.12
C GLU A 460 -41.89 14.64 -9.35
N ARG A 461 -41.30 13.78 -10.15
CA ARG A 461 -39.90 13.90 -10.57
C ARG A 461 -39.79 15.04 -11.60
N MET A 462 -38.82 15.91 -11.39
CA MET A 462 -38.57 17.07 -12.25
C MET A 462 -37.23 16.91 -12.99
N PRO A 463 -37.15 17.34 -14.25
CA PRO A 463 -35.84 17.50 -14.92
C PRO A 463 -34.98 18.53 -14.19
N GLN A 464 -33.67 18.37 -14.30
CA GLN A 464 -32.72 19.36 -13.76
C GLN A 464 -32.99 20.75 -14.36
N GLY A 465 -33.15 21.77 -13.52
CA GLY A 465 -33.46 23.13 -13.97
C GLY A 465 -34.12 23.96 -12.89
N SER A 466 -34.37 25.23 -13.21
CA SER A 466 -35.10 26.18 -12.35
C SER A 466 -36.52 26.33 -12.85
N TYR A 467 -37.48 26.24 -11.93
CA TYR A 467 -38.90 26.33 -12.24
C TYR A 467 -39.61 27.26 -11.26
N ILE A 468 -40.69 27.82 -11.71
CA ILE A 468 -41.64 28.60 -10.88
C ILE A 468 -42.92 27.78 -10.78
N ILE A 469 -43.35 27.48 -9.58
CA ILE A 469 -44.59 26.74 -9.31
C ILE A 469 -45.64 27.77 -8.87
N HIS A 470 -46.72 27.88 -9.65
CA HIS A 470 -47.86 28.74 -9.31
C HIS A 470 -49.03 27.91 -8.80
N ILE A 471 -49.50 28.18 -7.61
CA ILE A 471 -50.67 27.54 -7.00
C ILE A 471 -51.56 28.63 -6.39
N GLY A 472 -52.80 28.75 -6.86
CA GLY A 472 -53.67 29.84 -6.45
C GLY A 472 -53.03 31.22 -6.72
N LYS A 473 -52.84 31.99 -5.66
CA LYS A 473 -52.18 33.32 -5.74
C LYS A 473 -50.70 33.28 -5.36
N GLN A 474 -50.15 32.12 -5.04
CA GLN A 474 -48.78 31.98 -4.57
C GLN A 474 -47.84 31.43 -5.66
N SER A 475 -46.57 31.85 -5.57
CA SER A 475 -45.54 31.44 -6.52
C SER A 475 -44.26 31.04 -5.77
N TYR A 476 -43.71 29.90 -6.12
CA TYR A 476 -42.53 29.30 -5.49
C TYR A 476 -41.47 29.10 -6.53
N LYS A 477 -40.26 29.62 -6.30
CA LYS A 477 -39.09 29.37 -7.15
C LYS A 477 -38.32 28.18 -6.59
N LEU A 478 -38.16 27.14 -7.39
CA LEU A 478 -37.47 25.93 -7.01
C LEU A 478 -36.40 25.54 -8.05
N ASN A 479 -35.31 24.93 -7.57
CA ASN A 479 -34.25 24.37 -8.40
C ASN A 479 -34.23 22.85 -8.21
N PHE A 480 -34.05 22.11 -9.31
CA PHE A 480 -34.05 20.67 -9.36
C PHE A 480 -32.79 20.16 -10.04
#